data_32a7705986b94e1bea851768e4df12c3
#
_entry.id   32a7705986b94e1bea851768e4df12c3
#
_cell.length_a   1.000
_cell.length_b   1.000
_cell.length_c   1.000
_cell.angle_alpha   90.00
_cell.angle_beta   90.00
_cell.angle_gamma   90.00
#
_symmetry.space_group_name_H-M   'P 1'
#
loop_
_entity.id
_entity.type
_entity.pdbx_description
1 polymer ?
#
loop_
_entity_poly.entity_id
_entity_poly.type
_entity_poly.pdbx_seq_one_letter_code
_entity_poly.pdbx_strand_id
1 'polypeptide(L)'
;MPEWGGRAHNGDMKSVRVELINTGTEILLGSIVNTNAAWLGNRLFEAGFRVERETVVPDGYAISEAMRESARRADIVIVSGGLGPTSDDVTREALCDVCGVDMHRDEHVAEGLRDYFKRRGISIAECNFRQAMVPDGAAVLENPNGTAPGLVMPATDRLPMRSEER
;
A
#
# COMPACT_ATOMS: atom_id res chain seq x y z
N MET A 1 -10.60 31.14 7.85
CA MET A 1 -10.37 30.08 8.81
C MET A 1 -11.64 29.24 8.85
N PRO A 2 -11.68 27.99 8.31
CA PRO A 2 -12.85 27.14 8.52
C PRO A 2 -12.82 26.58 9.94
N GLU A 3 -13.90 26.80 10.68
CA GLU A 3 -14.09 26.24 12.02
C GLU A 3 -14.30 24.74 11.94
N TRP A 4 -13.39 23.96 12.52
CA TRP A 4 -13.45 22.51 12.64
C TRP A 4 -14.37 22.09 13.79
N GLY A 5 -15.67 22.40 13.68
CA GLY A 5 -16.71 22.04 14.64
C GLY A 5 -17.48 20.79 14.20
N GLY A 6 -16.83 19.64 14.07
CA GLY A 6 -17.51 18.36 13.89
C GLY A 6 -18.02 17.83 15.22
N ARG A 7 -19.36 17.64 15.37
CA ARG A 7 -19.99 17.03 16.55
C ARG A 7 -19.45 15.61 16.72
N ALA A 8 -18.75 15.39 17.84
CA ALA A 8 -18.45 14.06 18.33
C ALA A 8 -19.78 13.35 18.63
N HIS A 9 -20.11 12.30 17.88
CA HIS A 9 -21.09 11.32 18.34
C HIS A 9 -20.38 10.48 19.42
N ASN A 10 -20.79 10.73 20.67
CA ASN A 10 -20.42 9.95 21.83
C ASN A 10 -21.07 8.55 21.72
N GLY A 11 -20.32 7.60 21.27
CA GLY A 11 -20.53 6.16 21.41
C GLY A 11 -19.17 5.55 21.22
N ASP A 12 -18.73 4.69 22.12
CA ASP A 12 -17.42 4.00 22.20
C ASP A 12 -17.03 3.22 20.92
N MET A 13 -16.96 3.88 19.78
CA MET A 13 -16.30 3.35 18.60
C MET A 13 -14.80 3.62 18.77
N LYS A 14 -14.01 2.59 19.07
CA LYS A 14 -12.54 2.64 18.93
C LYS A 14 -12.25 3.31 17.58
N SER A 15 -11.62 4.47 17.59
CA SER A 15 -11.24 5.13 16.35
C SER A 15 -10.23 4.26 15.63
N VAL A 16 -10.56 3.83 14.39
CA VAL A 16 -9.65 3.06 13.54
C VAL A 16 -8.42 3.93 13.25
N ARG A 17 -7.26 3.44 13.63
CA ARG A 17 -5.97 4.12 13.41
C ARG A 17 -5.40 3.73 12.06
N VAL A 18 -5.18 4.73 11.22
CA VAL A 18 -4.64 4.55 9.87
C VAL A 18 -3.26 5.21 9.80
N GLU A 19 -2.27 4.48 9.29
CA GLU A 19 -0.95 5.01 8.95
C GLU A 19 -0.68 4.86 7.46
N LEU A 20 -0.01 5.87 6.87
CA LEU A 20 0.47 5.85 5.50
C LEU A 20 1.99 5.66 5.48
N ILE A 21 2.46 4.78 4.61
CA ILE A 21 3.87 4.63 4.27
C ILE A 21 4.00 4.96 2.78
N ASN A 22 4.87 5.89 2.46
CA ASN A 22 5.19 6.24 1.07
C ASN A 22 6.62 5.80 0.79
N THR A 23 6.81 5.06 -0.29
CA THR A 23 8.15 4.63 -0.72
C THR A 23 8.58 5.43 -1.92
N GLY A 24 9.84 5.79 -1.96
CA GLY A 24 10.46 6.52 -3.05
C GLY A 24 11.60 7.40 -2.55
N THR A 25 12.81 7.08 -2.97
CA THR A 25 14.01 7.88 -2.66
C THR A 25 13.87 9.31 -3.18
N GLU A 26 13.20 9.51 -4.31
CA GLU A 26 12.94 10.82 -4.92
C GLU A 26 12.05 11.72 -4.06
N ILE A 27 11.15 11.13 -3.27
CA ILE A 27 10.30 11.88 -2.32
C ILE A 27 11.17 12.41 -1.18
N LEU A 28 12.05 11.57 -0.63
CA LEU A 28 12.97 11.96 0.44
C LEU A 28 13.97 13.02 0.00
N LEU A 29 14.42 12.97 -1.24
CA LEU A 29 15.30 13.98 -1.82
C LEU A 29 14.59 15.29 -2.16
N GLY A 30 13.26 15.34 -2.05
CA GLY A 30 12.47 16.50 -2.42
C GLY A 30 12.41 16.76 -3.92
N SER A 31 12.79 15.78 -4.75
CA SER A 31 12.77 15.91 -6.21
C SER A 31 11.35 15.90 -6.78
N ILE A 32 10.42 15.29 -6.07
CA ILE A 32 9.00 15.28 -6.39
C ILE A 32 8.14 15.58 -5.16
N VAL A 33 6.96 16.15 -5.40
CA VAL A 33 5.96 16.35 -4.36
C VAL A 33 5.09 15.09 -4.26
N ASN A 34 4.90 14.57 -3.05
CA ASN A 34 4.04 13.41 -2.81
C ASN A 34 2.55 13.77 -2.93
N THR A 35 2.05 13.81 -4.14
CA THR A 35 0.62 14.09 -4.41
C THR A 35 -0.29 12.92 -4.03
N ASN A 36 0.23 11.69 -4.01
CA ASN A 36 -0.52 10.49 -3.64
C ASN A 36 -0.93 10.53 -2.17
N ALA A 37 -0.03 10.93 -1.27
CA ALA A 37 -0.34 11.06 0.15
C ALA A 37 -1.44 12.09 0.40
N ALA A 38 -1.36 13.23 -0.26
CA ALA A 38 -2.40 14.27 -0.15
C ALA A 38 -3.77 13.75 -0.64
N TRP A 39 -3.78 13.03 -1.77
CA TRP A 39 -5.00 12.44 -2.31
C TRP A 39 -5.57 11.36 -1.38
N LEU A 40 -4.75 10.43 -0.91
CA LEU A 40 -5.15 9.37 0.02
C LEU A 40 -5.69 9.95 1.34
N GLY A 41 -5.00 10.92 1.93
CA GLY A 41 -5.43 11.58 3.16
C GLY A 41 -6.81 12.22 3.02
N ASN A 42 -7.08 12.90 1.91
CA ASN A 42 -8.39 13.47 1.63
C ASN A 42 -9.47 12.40 1.45
N ARG A 43 -9.20 11.32 0.70
CA ARG A 43 -10.16 10.23 0.49
C ARG A 43 -10.48 9.46 1.76
N LEU A 44 -9.47 9.21 2.58
CA LEU A 44 -9.66 8.58 3.89
C LEU A 44 -10.50 9.46 4.81
N PHE A 45 -10.24 10.77 4.83
CA PHE A 45 -11.02 11.71 5.61
C PHE A 45 -12.48 11.77 5.17
N GLU A 46 -12.76 11.82 3.86
CA GLU A 46 -14.11 11.75 3.30
C GLU A 46 -14.84 10.44 3.68
N ALA A 47 -14.09 9.33 3.80
CA ALA A 47 -14.60 8.03 4.24
C ALA A 47 -14.75 7.90 5.77
N GLY A 48 -14.43 8.95 6.53
CA GLY A 48 -14.55 8.96 7.99
C GLY A 48 -13.31 8.46 8.75
N PHE A 49 -12.21 8.18 8.05
CA PHE A 49 -10.94 7.77 8.66
C PHE A 49 -9.99 8.95 8.86
N ARG A 50 -9.17 8.87 9.89
CA ARG A 50 -8.07 9.81 10.11
C ARG A 50 -6.74 9.12 9.92
N VAL A 51 -5.86 9.71 9.10
CA VAL A 51 -4.46 9.32 9.06
C VAL A 51 -3.77 9.90 10.29
N GLU A 52 -3.23 9.04 11.15
CA GLU A 52 -2.54 9.46 12.37
C GLU A 52 -1.05 9.73 12.12
N ARG A 53 -0.49 9.04 11.12
CA ARG A 53 0.93 9.18 10.77
C ARG A 53 1.15 8.95 9.29
N GLU A 54 2.05 9.72 8.74
CA GLU A 54 2.66 9.50 7.43
C GLU A 54 4.17 9.30 7.61
N THR A 55 4.71 8.27 6.99
CA THR A 55 6.14 7.97 6.98
C THR A 55 6.61 7.85 5.54
N VAL A 56 7.72 8.48 5.21
CA VAL A 56 8.38 8.34 3.90
C VAL A 56 9.66 7.56 4.10
N VAL A 57 9.86 6.52 3.29
CA VAL A 57 11.04 5.66 3.35
C VAL A 57 11.69 5.52 1.97
N PRO A 58 13.00 5.31 1.91
CA PRO A 58 13.65 4.96 0.64
C PRO A 58 13.21 3.56 0.20
N ASP A 59 13.40 3.29 -1.08
CA ASP A 59 13.19 1.95 -1.62
C ASP A 59 14.16 0.94 -0.99
N GLY A 60 13.68 -0.30 -0.80
CA GLY A 60 14.47 -1.38 -0.23
C GLY A 60 14.02 -1.82 1.17
N TYR A 61 14.95 -2.27 2.01
CA TYR A 61 14.69 -2.88 3.33
C TYR A 61 13.90 -1.97 4.30
N ALA A 62 14.07 -0.66 4.19
CA ALA A 62 13.34 0.31 5.03
C ALA A 62 11.81 0.17 4.92
N ILE A 63 11.29 -0.35 3.81
CA ILE A 63 9.86 -0.60 3.61
C ILE A 63 9.36 -1.67 4.60
N SER A 64 10.08 -2.80 4.71
CA SER A 64 9.72 -3.88 5.63
C SER A 64 9.77 -3.42 7.10
N GLU A 65 10.77 -2.63 7.47
CA GLU A 65 10.86 -2.06 8.83
C GLU A 65 9.67 -1.15 9.12
N ALA A 66 9.39 -0.19 8.24
CA ALA A 66 8.26 0.72 8.41
C ALA A 66 6.92 -0.01 8.50
N MET A 67 6.71 -1.04 7.67
CA MET A 67 5.51 -1.88 7.74
C MET A 67 5.38 -2.57 9.11
N ARG A 68 6.46 -3.20 9.63
CA ARG A 68 6.45 -3.87 10.94
C ARG A 68 6.17 -2.89 12.07
N GLU A 69 6.78 -1.71 12.02
CA GLU A 69 6.57 -0.68 13.04
C GLU A 69 5.14 -0.15 13.02
N SER A 70 4.61 0.17 11.83
CA SER A 70 3.25 0.69 11.69
C SER A 70 2.20 -0.33 12.12
N ALA A 71 2.38 -1.62 11.76
CA ALA A 71 1.44 -2.67 12.12
C ALA A 71 1.33 -2.93 13.64
N ARG A 72 2.34 -2.57 14.43
CA ARG A 72 2.27 -2.69 15.90
C ARG A 72 1.35 -1.66 16.55
N ARG A 73 1.01 -0.58 15.87
CA ARG A 73 0.29 0.56 16.45
C ARG A 73 -0.94 1.00 15.65
N ALA A 74 -1.02 0.67 14.37
CA ALA A 74 -2.16 1.00 13.50
C ALA A 74 -3.08 -0.20 13.29
N ASP A 75 -4.34 0.07 13.00
CA ASP A 75 -5.34 -0.93 12.63
C ASP A 75 -5.34 -1.14 11.10
N ILE A 76 -4.95 -0.10 10.34
CA ILE A 76 -4.80 -0.14 8.89
C ILE A 76 -3.46 0.52 8.54
N VAL A 77 -2.65 -0.16 7.74
CA VAL A 77 -1.42 0.37 7.14
C VAL A 77 -1.59 0.42 5.64
N ILE A 78 -1.45 1.60 5.05
CA ILE A 78 -1.52 1.78 3.60
C ILE A 78 -0.11 2.13 3.12
N VAL A 79 0.39 1.34 2.17
CA VAL A 79 1.70 1.57 1.54
C VAL A 79 1.49 2.05 0.11
N SER A 80 2.11 3.16 -0.23
CA SER A 80 2.04 3.77 -1.57
C SER A 80 3.43 3.84 -2.19
N GLY A 81 3.60 3.24 -3.36
CA GLY A 81 4.83 3.14 -4.12
C GLY A 81 5.38 1.71 -4.21
N GLY A 82 6.39 1.50 -5.06
CA GLY A 82 7.13 0.25 -5.18
C GLY A 82 6.37 -0.96 -5.70
N LEU A 83 5.28 -0.77 -6.46
CA LEU A 83 4.49 -1.84 -7.09
C LEU A 83 4.75 -1.98 -8.59
N GLY A 84 5.66 -1.22 -9.16
CA GLY A 84 6.04 -1.27 -10.56
C GLY A 84 6.81 -2.53 -10.96
N PRO A 85 7.34 -2.56 -12.20
CA PRO A 85 8.06 -3.71 -12.73
C PRO A 85 9.59 -3.65 -12.56
N THR A 86 10.12 -2.54 -12.04
CA THR A 86 11.57 -2.31 -11.96
C THR A 86 12.19 -3.01 -10.74
N SER A 87 13.50 -3.06 -10.66
CA SER A 87 14.21 -3.80 -9.61
C SER A 87 14.11 -3.15 -8.23
N ASP A 88 13.86 -1.87 -8.19
CA ASP A 88 13.65 -1.04 -7.00
C ASP A 88 12.20 -1.07 -6.49
N ASP A 89 11.25 -1.57 -7.29
CA ASP A 89 9.87 -1.82 -6.90
C ASP A 89 9.79 -3.10 -6.04
N VAL A 90 10.01 -3.00 -4.75
CA VAL A 90 10.13 -4.14 -3.81
C VAL A 90 9.06 -4.18 -2.72
N THR A 91 7.97 -3.42 -2.88
CA THR A 91 6.88 -3.38 -1.88
C THR A 91 6.17 -4.73 -1.73
N ARG A 92 6.03 -5.52 -2.81
CA ARG A 92 5.46 -6.88 -2.75
C ARG A 92 6.35 -7.83 -1.95
N GLU A 93 7.65 -7.79 -2.24
CA GLU A 93 8.67 -8.56 -1.54
C GLU A 93 8.73 -8.19 -0.05
N ALA A 94 8.65 -6.89 0.26
CA ALA A 94 8.58 -6.40 1.62
C ALA A 94 7.32 -6.90 2.35
N LEU A 95 6.17 -6.92 1.67
CA LEU A 95 4.93 -7.45 2.25
C LEU A 95 5.04 -8.95 2.53
N CYS A 96 5.61 -9.73 1.62
CA CYS A 96 5.88 -11.15 1.83
C CYS A 96 6.79 -11.38 3.04
N ASP A 97 7.89 -10.64 3.14
CA ASP A 97 8.84 -10.73 4.25
C ASP A 97 8.18 -10.41 5.61
N VAL A 98 7.35 -9.37 5.62
CA VAL A 98 6.64 -8.94 6.84
C VAL A 98 5.58 -9.93 7.27
N CYS A 99 4.80 -10.48 6.33
CA CYS A 99 3.74 -11.44 6.60
C CYS A 99 4.22 -12.88 6.69
N GLY A 100 5.45 -13.16 6.24
CA GLY A 100 6.05 -14.49 6.23
C GLY A 100 5.34 -15.46 5.28
N VAL A 101 4.96 -14.95 4.11
CA VAL A 101 4.31 -15.70 3.04
C VAL A 101 5.16 -15.69 1.78
N ASP A 102 4.94 -16.67 0.91
CA ASP A 102 5.49 -16.67 -0.43
C ASP A 102 4.60 -15.84 -1.38
N MET A 103 5.03 -15.69 -2.63
CA MET A 103 4.22 -15.10 -3.68
C MET A 103 4.15 -16.04 -4.89
N HIS A 104 3.04 -15.98 -5.58
CA HIS A 104 2.81 -16.72 -6.81
C HIS A 104 2.42 -15.78 -7.94
N ARG A 105 2.54 -16.29 -9.18
CA ARG A 105 2.05 -15.56 -10.34
C ARG A 105 0.54 -15.73 -10.44
N ASP A 106 -0.18 -14.64 -10.37
CA ASP A 106 -1.62 -14.61 -10.62
C ASP A 106 -1.89 -14.48 -12.12
N GLU A 107 -2.50 -15.51 -12.72
CA GLU A 107 -2.75 -15.52 -14.15
C GLU A 107 -3.82 -14.54 -14.60
N HIS A 108 -4.79 -14.19 -13.75
CA HIS A 108 -5.78 -13.16 -14.07
C HIS A 108 -5.13 -11.78 -14.19
N VAL A 109 -4.23 -11.44 -13.27
CA VAL A 109 -3.43 -10.21 -13.35
C VAL A 109 -2.52 -10.24 -14.58
N ALA A 110 -1.88 -11.38 -14.87
CA ALA A 110 -1.02 -11.53 -16.02
C ALA A 110 -1.78 -11.36 -17.35
N GLU A 111 -3.00 -11.87 -17.44
CA GLU A 111 -3.89 -11.66 -18.61
C GLU A 111 -4.28 -10.20 -18.74
N GLY A 112 -4.66 -9.55 -17.64
CA GLY A 112 -4.96 -8.12 -17.63
C GLY A 112 -3.80 -7.26 -18.12
N LEU A 113 -2.56 -7.61 -17.75
CA LEU A 113 -1.35 -6.97 -18.26
C LEU A 113 -1.20 -7.15 -19.78
N ARG A 114 -1.36 -8.39 -20.30
CA ARG A 114 -1.29 -8.66 -21.74
C ARG A 114 -2.30 -7.82 -22.50
N ASP A 115 -3.54 -7.76 -22.01
CA ASP A 115 -4.62 -6.99 -22.63
C ASP A 115 -4.37 -5.47 -22.59
N TYR A 116 -3.83 -4.98 -21.48
CA TYR A 116 -3.46 -3.57 -21.32
C TYR A 116 -2.43 -3.15 -22.37
N PHE A 117 -1.36 -3.91 -22.54
CA PHE A 117 -0.30 -3.62 -23.53
C PHE A 117 -0.78 -3.83 -24.96
N LYS A 118 -1.55 -4.90 -25.21
CA LYS A 118 -2.16 -5.18 -26.52
C LYS A 118 -3.06 -4.03 -27.01
N ARG A 119 -3.92 -3.51 -26.14
CA ARG A 119 -4.79 -2.36 -26.48
C ARG A 119 -4.01 -1.10 -26.85
N ARG A 120 -2.79 -0.96 -26.40
CA ARG A 120 -1.90 0.17 -26.72
C ARG A 120 -0.95 -0.10 -27.90
N GLY A 121 -1.00 -1.29 -28.48
CA GLY A 121 -0.11 -1.68 -29.57
C GLY A 121 1.37 -1.79 -29.15
N ILE A 122 1.64 -2.03 -27.86
CA ILE A 122 2.98 -2.12 -27.28
C ILE A 122 3.25 -3.57 -26.89
N SER A 123 4.43 -4.09 -27.24
CA SER A 123 4.86 -5.40 -26.77
C SER A 123 5.17 -5.36 -25.27
N ILE A 124 4.61 -6.32 -24.51
CA ILE A 124 4.91 -6.45 -23.10
C ILE A 124 6.33 -7.03 -22.91
N ALA A 125 7.12 -6.40 -22.06
CA ALA A 125 8.42 -6.94 -21.65
C ALA A 125 8.26 -7.94 -20.50
N GLU A 126 9.15 -8.93 -20.39
CA GLU A 126 9.07 -9.97 -19.36
C GLU A 126 9.08 -9.38 -17.93
N CYS A 127 9.85 -8.31 -17.71
CA CYS A 127 9.89 -7.63 -16.41
C CYS A 127 8.52 -7.10 -15.96
N ASN A 128 7.61 -6.78 -16.88
CA ASN A 128 6.27 -6.32 -16.51
C ASN A 128 5.46 -7.38 -15.77
N PHE A 129 5.75 -8.68 -15.98
CA PHE A 129 5.06 -9.75 -15.27
C PHE A 129 5.44 -9.86 -13.79
N ARG A 130 6.45 -9.13 -13.31
CA ARG A 130 6.64 -8.92 -11.86
C ARG A 130 5.40 -8.32 -11.20
N GLN A 131 4.65 -7.50 -11.92
CA GLN A 131 3.40 -6.90 -11.43
C GLN A 131 2.26 -7.93 -11.26
N ALA A 132 2.41 -9.12 -11.84
CA ALA A 132 1.47 -10.24 -11.63
C ALA A 132 1.86 -11.16 -10.47
N MET A 133 2.97 -10.87 -9.76
CA MET A 133 3.33 -11.61 -8.56
C MET A 133 2.49 -11.11 -7.38
N VAL A 134 1.72 -12.01 -6.78
CA VAL A 134 0.77 -11.73 -5.70
C VAL A 134 1.16 -12.54 -4.46
N PRO A 135 1.30 -11.90 -3.28
CA PRO A 135 1.56 -12.59 -2.02
C PRO A 135 0.43 -13.56 -1.67
N ASP A 136 0.78 -14.72 -1.14
CA ASP A 136 -0.19 -15.74 -0.73
C ASP A 136 -1.14 -15.20 0.34
N GLY A 137 -2.44 -15.32 0.06
CA GLY A 137 -3.50 -14.80 0.92
C GLY A 137 -3.87 -13.33 0.70
N ALA A 138 -3.18 -12.61 -0.20
CA ALA A 138 -3.57 -11.26 -0.56
C ALA A 138 -4.77 -11.24 -1.52
N ALA A 139 -5.67 -10.27 -1.33
CA ALA A 139 -6.68 -9.94 -2.32
C ALA A 139 -6.14 -8.90 -3.30
N VAL A 140 -6.45 -9.09 -4.58
CA VAL A 140 -6.05 -8.18 -5.66
C VAL A 140 -7.12 -7.10 -5.85
N LEU A 141 -6.69 -5.84 -5.86
CA LEU A 141 -7.51 -4.69 -6.23
C LEU A 141 -7.18 -4.26 -7.65
N GLU A 142 -8.16 -4.29 -8.53
CA GLU A 142 -7.98 -3.85 -9.90
C GLU A 142 -7.56 -2.38 -9.99
N ASN A 143 -6.64 -2.09 -10.90
CA ASN A 143 -6.21 -0.72 -11.19
C ASN A 143 -6.62 -0.31 -12.61
N PRO A 144 -7.71 0.43 -12.76
CA PRO A 144 -8.16 0.88 -14.08
C PRO A 144 -7.24 1.93 -14.72
N ASN A 145 -6.37 2.57 -13.92
CA ASN A 145 -5.53 3.68 -14.37
C ASN A 145 -4.09 3.28 -14.71
N GLY A 146 -3.69 2.06 -14.37
CA GLY A 146 -2.31 1.61 -14.54
C GLY A 146 -2.17 0.10 -14.68
N THR A 147 -0.94 -0.38 -14.64
CA THR A 147 -0.59 -1.80 -14.82
C THR A 147 -0.43 -2.56 -13.50
N ALA A 148 0.02 -1.87 -12.46
CA ALA A 148 0.22 -2.49 -11.15
C ALA A 148 -1.11 -2.55 -10.39
N PRO A 149 -1.61 -3.73 -9.99
CA PRO A 149 -2.78 -3.83 -9.13
C PRO A 149 -2.44 -3.38 -7.70
N GLY A 150 -3.46 -2.98 -6.95
CA GLY A 150 -3.34 -2.87 -5.51
C GLY A 150 -3.45 -4.25 -4.84
N LEU A 151 -2.95 -4.35 -3.62
CA LEU A 151 -2.97 -5.58 -2.83
C LEU A 151 -3.53 -5.29 -1.45
N VAL A 152 -4.38 -6.18 -0.95
CA VAL A 152 -4.88 -6.14 0.44
C VAL A 152 -4.45 -7.43 1.13
N MET A 153 -3.67 -7.31 2.18
CA MET A 153 -3.24 -8.42 3.01
C MET A 153 -3.93 -8.32 4.37
N PRO A 154 -4.68 -9.33 4.81
CA PRO A 154 -5.18 -9.36 6.18
C PRO A 154 -4.04 -9.52 7.18
N ALA A 155 -4.29 -9.14 8.44
CA ALA A 155 -3.33 -9.40 9.52
C ALA A 155 -3.02 -10.89 9.61
N THR A 156 -1.75 -11.21 9.89
CA THR A 156 -1.26 -12.58 10.07
C THR A 156 -0.69 -12.76 11.48
N ASP A 157 -0.49 -14.01 11.91
CA ASP A 157 0.13 -14.31 13.20
C ASP A 157 1.56 -13.76 13.32
N ARG A 158 2.25 -13.58 12.19
CA ARG A 158 3.60 -12.98 12.13
C ARG A 158 3.58 -11.46 12.13
N LEU A 159 2.46 -10.88 11.73
CA LEU A 159 2.21 -9.46 11.80
C LEU A 159 0.99 -9.23 12.68
N PRO A 160 1.11 -9.41 14.01
CA PRO A 160 -0.01 -9.15 14.90
C PRO A 160 -0.33 -7.67 14.82
N MET A 161 -1.50 -7.37 14.27
CA MET A 161 -2.09 -6.06 14.43
C MET A 161 -2.22 -5.83 15.93
N ARG A 162 -1.84 -4.65 16.36
CA ARG A 162 -1.94 -4.08 17.70
C ARG A 162 -2.46 -5.04 18.78
N SER A 163 -1.57 -5.45 19.71
CA SER A 163 -2.01 -6.02 20.97
C SER A 163 -2.81 -4.96 21.73
N GLU A 164 -4.05 -5.29 22.10
CA GLU A 164 -4.78 -4.47 23.05
C GLU A 164 -4.01 -4.53 24.37
N GLU A 165 -3.36 -3.45 24.73
CA GLU A 165 -2.92 -3.25 26.12
C GLU A 165 -4.19 -3.24 26.98
N ARG A 166 -4.30 -4.25 27.82
CA ARG A 166 -5.35 -4.39 28.84
C ARG A 166 -5.10 -3.42 29.97
#